data_cd516253fc916b441f4ecc52e3de52b3
#
_entry.id   cd516253fc916b441f4ecc52e3de52b3
#
_cell.length_a   1.000
_cell.length_b   1.000
_cell.length_c   1.000
_cell.angle_alpha   90.00
_cell.angle_beta   90.00
_cell.angle_gamma   90.00
#
_symmetry.space_group_name_H-M   'P 1'
#
loop_
_entity.id
_entity.type
_entity.pdbx_description
1 polymer ?
#
loop_
_entity_poly.entity_id
_entity_poly.type
_entity_poly.pdbx_seq_one_letter_code
_entity_poly.pdbx_strand_id
1 'polypeptide(L)'
;QDLRDSSNNQREPTPEEISEITLKKRERSILLQSAGAVLTEKFRNWWKQGDYKFRFEADGSHFRIWVSDDRRPEEVELESRSTGLQWFLSFYLVFLVESEGEHQSAVLLLDEPGLSLHPLAQRNLSAFFDNLANFNRILYTTHSPFLIDAEHLGRARKVYVSENGTTKATPD
;
A
#
# COMPACT_ATOMS: atom_id res chain seq x y z
N GLN A 1 -31.33 16.27 41.06
CA GLN A 1 -31.25 15.03 41.85
C GLN A 1 -31.11 13.86 40.89
N ASP A 2 -30.03 13.09 41.11
CA ASP A 2 -29.67 11.77 40.58
C ASP A 2 -28.97 11.71 39.23
N LEU A 3 -27.74 12.21 39.25
CA LEU A 3 -26.62 11.68 38.48
C LEU A 3 -25.90 10.66 39.38
N ARG A 4 -26.22 9.39 39.26
CA ARG A 4 -25.48 8.30 39.91
C ARG A 4 -25.23 7.15 38.95
N ASP A 5 -23.94 6.89 38.83
CA ASP A 5 -23.29 5.61 38.63
C ASP A 5 -23.58 4.82 37.33
N SER A 6 -22.86 5.18 36.32
CA SER A 6 -22.30 4.20 35.38
C SER A 6 -20.97 3.70 35.95
N SER A 7 -20.99 2.95 37.03
CA SER A 7 -19.85 2.17 37.49
C SER A 7 -19.60 1.09 36.43
N ASN A 8 -18.60 1.32 35.61
CA ASN A 8 -18.04 0.35 34.68
C ASN A 8 -17.53 -0.85 35.51
N ASN A 9 -18.37 -1.86 35.65
CA ASN A 9 -18.07 -3.08 36.36
C ASN A 9 -17.08 -3.90 35.52
N GLN A 10 -15.84 -3.46 35.48
CA GLN A 10 -14.73 -4.22 34.91
C GLN A 10 -14.43 -5.38 35.86
N ARG A 11 -15.14 -6.46 35.66
CA ARG A 11 -14.79 -7.75 36.27
C ARG A 11 -13.38 -8.11 35.89
N GLU A 12 -12.53 -8.42 36.86
CA GLU A 12 -11.21 -8.98 36.60
C GLU A 12 -11.33 -10.26 35.79
N PRO A 13 -10.56 -10.43 34.71
CA PRO A 13 -10.65 -11.62 33.87
C PRO A 13 -10.21 -12.86 34.66
N THR A 14 -10.90 -13.96 34.44
CA THR A 14 -10.56 -15.25 35.07
C THR A 14 -9.22 -15.77 34.52
N PRO A 15 -8.53 -16.68 35.24
CA PRO A 15 -7.31 -17.32 34.76
C PRO A 15 -7.47 -18.00 33.39
N GLU A 16 -8.63 -18.57 33.11
CA GLU A 16 -8.96 -19.18 31.83
C GLU A 16 -9.08 -18.13 30.71
N GLU A 17 -9.77 -17.03 30.97
CA GLU A 17 -9.88 -15.89 30.05
C GLU A 17 -8.50 -15.27 29.76
N ILE A 18 -7.64 -15.12 30.76
CA ILE A 18 -6.26 -14.64 30.61
C ILE A 18 -5.45 -15.58 29.72
N SER A 19 -5.58 -16.89 29.91
CA SER A 19 -4.91 -17.91 29.10
C SER A 19 -5.35 -17.85 27.64
N GLU A 20 -6.66 -17.76 27.40
CA GLU A 20 -7.22 -17.62 26.05
C GLU A 20 -6.77 -16.35 25.33
N ILE A 21 -6.78 -15.22 26.03
CA ILE A 21 -6.29 -13.92 25.49
C ILE A 21 -4.80 -14.03 25.15
N THR A 22 -4.01 -14.68 25.99
CA THR A 22 -2.57 -14.85 25.77
C THR A 22 -2.30 -15.72 24.55
N LEU A 23 -3.06 -16.81 24.41
CA LEU A 23 -2.96 -17.68 23.24
C LEU A 23 -3.30 -16.94 21.94
N LYS A 24 -4.42 -16.22 21.91
CA LYS A 24 -4.85 -15.41 20.76
C LYS A 24 -3.82 -14.32 20.41
N LYS A 25 -3.21 -13.68 21.42
CA LYS A 25 -2.14 -12.69 21.18
C LYS A 25 -0.92 -13.33 20.52
N ARG A 26 -0.53 -14.54 20.98
CA ARG A 26 0.59 -15.27 20.40
C ARG A 26 0.32 -15.70 18.96
N GLU A 27 -0.85 -16.26 18.68
CA GLU A 27 -1.26 -16.63 17.32
C GLU A 27 -1.26 -15.42 16.38
N ARG A 28 -1.84 -14.29 16.82
CA ARG A 28 -1.82 -13.03 16.06
C ARG A 28 -0.39 -12.56 15.77
N SER A 29 0.50 -12.63 16.77
CA SER A 29 1.90 -12.22 16.58
C SER A 29 2.61 -13.09 15.53
N ILE A 30 2.38 -14.40 15.53
CA ILE A 30 2.95 -15.33 14.54
C ILE A 30 2.42 -15.00 13.13
N LEU A 31 1.12 -14.74 12.99
CA LEU A 31 0.51 -14.37 11.71
C LEU A 31 1.08 -13.05 11.18
N LEU A 32 1.23 -12.04 12.03
CA LEU A 32 1.80 -10.75 11.66
C LEU A 32 3.27 -10.86 11.26
N GLN A 33 4.04 -11.68 11.93
CA GLN A 33 5.44 -11.95 11.57
C GLN A 33 5.53 -12.63 10.22
N SER A 34 4.70 -13.63 9.96
CA SER A 34 4.63 -14.31 8.67
C SER A 34 4.22 -13.35 7.54
N ALA A 35 3.19 -12.53 7.77
CA ALA A 35 2.73 -11.53 6.81
C ALA A 35 3.82 -10.51 6.47
N GLY A 36 4.59 -10.05 7.48
CA GLY A 36 5.72 -9.14 7.27
C GLY A 36 6.83 -9.76 6.42
N ALA A 37 7.14 -11.03 6.63
CA ALA A 37 8.13 -11.76 5.83
C ALA A 37 7.68 -11.90 4.36
N VAL A 38 6.42 -12.30 4.14
CA VAL A 38 5.83 -12.44 2.79
C VAL A 38 5.79 -11.08 2.09
N LEU A 39 5.37 -10.03 2.79
CA LEU A 39 5.37 -8.67 2.22
C LEU A 39 6.79 -8.24 1.81
N THR A 40 7.78 -8.48 2.68
CA THR A 40 9.18 -8.14 2.42
C THR A 40 9.69 -8.81 1.14
N GLU A 41 9.43 -10.09 0.98
CA GLU A 41 9.84 -10.85 -0.21
C GLU A 41 9.15 -10.33 -1.48
N LYS A 42 7.83 -10.21 -1.45
CA LYS A 42 7.04 -9.75 -2.60
C LYS A 42 7.38 -8.30 -2.98
N PHE A 43 7.57 -7.41 -2.00
CA PHE A 43 7.86 -6.00 -2.23
C PHE A 43 9.20 -5.76 -2.94
N ARG A 44 10.23 -6.54 -2.66
CA ARG A 44 11.55 -6.49 -3.32
C ARG A 44 11.47 -6.64 -4.84
N ASN A 45 10.50 -7.37 -5.34
CA ASN A 45 10.33 -7.58 -6.77
C ASN A 45 10.00 -6.29 -7.50
N TRP A 46 9.32 -5.36 -6.85
CA TRP A 46 8.79 -4.13 -7.45
C TRP A 46 9.53 -2.87 -7.03
N TRP A 47 9.94 -2.77 -5.78
CA TRP A 47 10.65 -1.61 -5.27
C TRP A 47 12.16 -1.81 -5.34
N LYS A 48 12.83 -1.06 -6.25
CA LYS A 48 14.28 -1.16 -6.49
C LYS A 48 15.09 -0.01 -5.88
N GLN A 49 14.46 0.86 -5.07
CA GLN A 49 15.13 2.00 -4.44
C GLN A 49 15.84 1.64 -3.12
N GLY A 50 15.64 0.43 -2.61
CA GLY A 50 16.26 -0.08 -1.39
C GLY A 50 15.74 -1.46 -1.02
N ASP A 51 16.48 -2.16 -0.20
CA ASP A 51 16.10 -3.49 0.31
C ASP A 51 15.40 -3.34 1.66
N TYR A 52 14.09 -3.10 1.61
CA TYR A 52 13.28 -2.88 2.79
C TYR A 52 12.80 -4.19 3.41
N LYS A 53 12.77 -4.19 4.75
CA LYS A 53 12.18 -5.25 5.57
C LYS A 53 11.02 -4.66 6.36
N PHE A 54 9.92 -5.39 6.39
CA PHE A 54 8.68 -4.97 7.05
C PHE A 54 8.37 -5.91 8.22
N ARG A 55 8.00 -5.31 9.34
CA ARG A 55 7.46 -6.03 10.50
C ARG A 55 6.16 -5.39 10.93
N PHE A 56 5.17 -6.21 11.12
CA PHE A 56 3.86 -5.79 11.61
C PHE A 56 3.73 -6.03 13.10
N GLU A 57 3.12 -5.08 13.77
CA GLU A 57 2.84 -5.16 15.20
C GLU A 57 1.42 -4.70 15.49
N ALA A 58 0.71 -5.43 16.33
CA ALA A 58 -0.60 -5.05 16.80
C ALA A 58 -0.61 -5.05 18.32
N ASP A 59 -0.87 -3.88 18.90
CA ASP A 59 -1.01 -3.68 20.33
C ASP A 59 -2.38 -3.06 20.64
N GLY A 60 -3.24 -3.85 21.25
CA GLY A 60 -4.63 -3.47 21.47
C GLY A 60 -5.35 -3.18 20.16
N SER A 61 -5.80 -1.93 20.01
CA SER A 61 -6.45 -1.38 18.80
C SER A 61 -5.48 -0.71 17.83
N HIS A 62 -4.19 -0.65 18.15
CA HIS A 62 -3.18 0.00 17.33
C HIS A 62 -2.47 -1.02 16.46
N PHE A 63 -2.28 -0.64 15.19
CA PHE A 63 -1.50 -1.41 14.23
C PHE A 63 -0.33 -0.55 13.76
N ARG A 64 0.89 -1.10 13.81
CA ARG A 64 2.12 -0.41 13.41
C ARG A 64 2.85 -1.21 12.35
N ILE A 65 3.46 -0.50 11.42
CA ILE A 65 4.35 -1.06 10.41
C ILE A 65 5.76 -0.54 10.70
N TRP A 66 6.63 -1.44 11.08
CA TRP A 66 8.05 -1.17 11.27
C TRP A 66 8.81 -1.44 10.00
N VAL A 67 9.74 -0.56 9.68
CA VAL A 67 10.53 -0.62 8.44
C VAL A 67 12.00 -0.45 8.76
N SER A 68 12.84 -1.37 8.26
CA SER A 68 14.29 -1.24 8.23
C SER A 68 14.81 -1.47 6.81
N ASP A 69 16.04 -1.09 6.54
CA ASP A 69 16.73 -1.37 5.28
C ASP A 69 18.21 -1.68 5.54
N ASP A 70 18.93 -2.18 4.54
CA ASP A 70 20.33 -2.59 4.71
C ASP A 70 21.27 -1.42 5.05
N ARG A 71 20.87 -0.17 4.75
CA ARG A 71 21.63 1.04 5.11
C ARG A 71 21.27 1.56 6.49
N ARG A 72 20.08 1.21 6.96
CA ARG A 72 19.51 1.62 8.26
C ARG A 72 18.86 0.40 8.90
N PRO A 73 19.64 -0.41 9.62
CA PRO A 73 19.14 -1.64 10.23
C PRO A 73 18.19 -1.39 11.41
N GLU A 74 18.20 -0.18 11.98
CA GLU A 74 17.25 0.19 13.02
C GLU A 74 15.84 0.27 12.45
N GLU A 75 14.91 -0.37 13.13
CA GLU A 75 13.50 -0.28 12.80
C GLU A 75 12.93 1.09 13.16
N VAL A 76 12.24 1.71 12.23
CA VAL A 76 11.46 2.92 12.46
C VAL A 76 10.03 2.71 11.95
N GLU A 77 9.08 3.43 12.52
CA GLU A 77 7.69 3.38 12.02
C GLU A 77 7.63 3.88 10.57
N LEU A 78 6.72 3.31 9.78
CA LEU A 78 6.53 3.64 8.37
C LEU A 78 6.29 5.14 8.17
N GLU A 79 5.58 5.79 9.09
CA GLU A 79 5.25 7.21 9.08
C GLU A 79 6.51 8.10 9.15
N SER A 80 7.61 7.56 9.67
CA SER A 80 8.92 8.24 9.72
C SER A 80 9.73 8.08 8.43
N ARG A 81 9.23 7.31 7.46
CA ARG A 81 9.87 7.13 6.15
C ARG A 81 9.39 8.16 5.14
N SER A 82 10.01 8.17 3.96
CA SER A 82 9.63 9.08 2.87
C SER A 82 8.18 8.86 2.43
N THR A 83 7.50 9.94 2.08
CA THR A 83 6.12 9.91 1.56
C THR A 83 6.00 9.01 0.32
N GLY A 84 7.04 8.93 -0.49
CA GLY A 84 7.08 8.03 -1.65
C GLY A 84 7.00 6.55 -1.26
N LEU A 85 7.76 6.12 -0.25
CA LEU A 85 7.69 4.75 0.24
C LEU A 85 6.33 4.45 0.86
N GLN A 86 5.81 5.37 1.68
CA GLN A 86 4.49 5.24 2.31
C GLN A 86 3.40 5.08 1.24
N TRP A 87 3.42 5.96 0.23
CA TRP A 87 2.45 5.91 -0.87
C TRP A 87 2.54 4.58 -1.64
N PHE A 88 3.75 4.19 -2.06
CA PHE A 88 3.93 2.97 -2.86
C PHE A 88 3.54 1.72 -2.06
N LEU A 89 3.93 1.63 -0.79
CA LEU A 89 3.55 0.50 0.05
C LEU A 89 2.04 0.43 0.25
N SER A 90 1.39 1.55 0.53
CA SER A 90 -0.08 1.60 0.68
C SER A 90 -0.79 1.14 -0.59
N PHE A 91 -0.37 1.66 -1.74
CA PHE A 91 -0.88 1.25 -3.04
C PHE A 91 -0.66 -0.25 -3.29
N TYR A 92 0.54 -0.74 -3.01
CA TYR A 92 0.91 -2.13 -3.19
C TYR A 92 0.11 -3.08 -2.28
N LEU A 93 -0.15 -2.70 -1.02
CA LEU A 93 -0.97 -3.49 -0.10
C LEU A 93 -2.42 -3.60 -0.55
N VAL A 94 -3.02 -2.50 -0.97
CA VAL A 94 -4.38 -2.52 -1.55
C VAL A 94 -4.41 -3.49 -2.73
N PHE A 95 -3.41 -3.41 -3.60
CA PHE A 95 -3.34 -4.25 -4.78
C PHE A 95 -3.12 -5.73 -4.45
N LEU A 96 -2.28 -6.06 -3.46
CA LEU A 96 -2.08 -7.45 -3.03
C LEU A 96 -3.39 -8.08 -2.54
N VAL A 97 -4.17 -7.34 -1.75
CA VAL A 97 -5.46 -7.82 -1.23
C VAL A 97 -6.45 -8.06 -2.36
N GLU A 98 -6.52 -7.13 -3.32
CA GLU A 98 -7.43 -7.24 -4.46
C GLU A 98 -7.01 -8.34 -5.46
N SER A 99 -5.70 -8.59 -5.62
CA SER A 99 -5.20 -9.59 -6.57
C SER A 99 -5.29 -11.04 -6.06
N GLU A 100 -5.31 -11.25 -4.76
CA GLU A 100 -5.50 -12.58 -4.16
C GLU A 100 -6.99 -12.97 -4.05
N GLY A 101 -7.91 -12.04 -4.32
CA GLY A 101 -9.35 -12.26 -4.34
C GLY A 101 -9.89 -12.67 -5.71
N GLU A 102 -11.22 -12.83 -5.80
CA GLU A 102 -11.95 -13.26 -7.00
C GLU A 102 -11.97 -12.21 -8.15
N HIS A 103 -11.28 -11.08 -8.00
CA HIS A 103 -11.31 -9.94 -8.92
C HIS A 103 -10.26 -10.04 -10.04
N GLN A 104 -10.23 -11.16 -10.76
CA GLN A 104 -9.52 -11.23 -12.03
C GLN A 104 -10.28 -10.42 -13.11
N SER A 105 -9.54 -9.65 -13.92
CA SER A 105 -10.10 -8.79 -14.97
C SER A 105 -10.77 -7.51 -14.48
N ALA A 106 -10.27 -6.94 -13.38
CA ALA A 106 -10.71 -5.63 -12.90
C ALA A 106 -10.30 -4.49 -13.86
N VAL A 107 -11.05 -3.39 -13.81
CA VAL A 107 -10.66 -2.11 -14.43
C VAL A 107 -10.18 -1.18 -13.33
N LEU A 108 -8.90 -0.84 -13.36
CA LEU A 108 -8.28 0.08 -12.41
C LEU A 108 -8.27 1.49 -13.00
N LEU A 109 -8.88 2.43 -12.30
CA LEU A 109 -8.90 3.84 -12.66
C LEU A 109 -8.06 4.60 -11.62
N LEU A 110 -6.94 5.18 -12.05
CA LEU A 110 -5.98 5.84 -11.16
C LEU A 110 -5.80 7.30 -11.60
N ASP A 111 -5.95 8.21 -10.66
CA ASP A 111 -5.73 9.63 -10.90
C ASP A 111 -4.40 10.04 -10.30
N GLU A 112 -3.48 10.53 -11.14
CA GLU A 112 -2.12 10.96 -10.79
C GLU A 112 -1.36 9.97 -9.87
N PRO A 113 -1.31 8.68 -10.20
CA PRO A 113 -0.63 7.71 -9.35
C PRO A 113 0.85 8.04 -9.22
N GLY A 114 1.37 7.95 -8.00
CA GLY A 114 2.79 8.15 -7.75
C GLY A 114 3.30 9.58 -7.87
N LEU A 115 2.43 10.59 -7.74
CA LEU A 115 2.81 12.01 -7.79
C LEU A 115 3.91 12.36 -6.76
N SER A 116 3.91 11.70 -5.60
CA SER A 116 4.90 11.89 -4.55
C SER A 116 6.19 11.08 -4.75
N LEU A 117 6.27 10.26 -5.80
CA LEU A 117 7.42 9.42 -6.06
C LEU A 117 8.53 10.18 -6.78
N HIS A 118 9.78 9.87 -6.40
CA HIS A 118 10.94 10.29 -7.20
C HIS A 118 10.92 9.65 -8.61
N PRO A 119 11.47 10.30 -9.65
CA PRO A 119 11.43 9.81 -11.03
C PRO A 119 11.82 8.33 -11.23
N LEU A 120 12.86 7.85 -10.54
CA LEU A 120 13.24 6.44 -10.62
C LEU A 120 12.18 5.50 -10.03
N ALA A 121 11.49 5.92 -8.96
CA ALA A 121 10.41 5.16 -8.37
C ALA A 121 9.15 5.17 -9.25
N GLN A 122 8.90 6.25 -9.99
CA GLN A 122 7.82 6.31 -10.99
C GLN A 122 8.05 5.33 -12.14
N ARG A 123 9.30 5.14 -12.59
CA ARG A 123 9.63 4.09 -13.57
C ARG A 123 9.35 2.68 -13.03
N ASN A 124 9.66 2.43 -11.76
CA ASN A 124 9.32 1.16 -11.13
C ASN A 124 7.80 0.96 -11.06
N LEU A 125 7.05 2.02 -10.80
CA LEU A 125 5.59 2.00 -10.80
C LEU A 125 5.04 1.73 -12.22
N SER A 126 5.63 2.32 -13.27
CA SER A 126 5.25 2.02 -14.66
C SER A 126 5.45 0.53 -14.98
N ALA A 127 6.61 -0.04 -14.64
CA ALA A 127 6.88 -1.46 -14.83
C ALA A 127 5.92 -2.36 -14.01
N PHE A 128 5.51 -1.89 -12.83
CA PHE A 128 4.49 -2.57 -12.03
C PHE A 128 3.13 -2.54 -12.73
N PHE A 129 2.72 -1.40 -13.31
CA PHE A 129 1.48 -1.31 -14.09
C PHE A 129 1.47 -2.22 -15.31
N ASP A 130 2.60 -2.33 -16.03
CA ASP A 130 2.71 -3.25 -17.17
C ASP A 130 2.50 -4.70 -16.75
N ASN A 131 3.03 -5.09 -15.60
CA ASN A 131 2.77 -6.44 -15.05
C ASN A 131 1.30 -6.63 -14.67
N LEU A 132 0.68 -5.64 -14.02
CA LEU A 132 -0.73 -5.68 -13.66
C LEU A 132 -1.64 -5.75 -14.89
N ALA A 133 -1.24 -5.10 -15.98
CA ALA A 133 -2.00 -5.07 -17.23
C ALA A 133 -2.13 -6.44 -17.90
N ASN A 134 -1.33 -7.44 -17.49
CA ASN A 134 -1.49 -8.82 -17.95
C ASN A 134 -2.79 -9.47 -17.46
N PHE A 135 -3.32 -9.00 -16.33
CA PHE A 135 -4.51 -9.57 -15.69
C PHE A 135 -5.66 -8.58 -15.55
N ASN A 136 -5.37 -7.27 -15.67
CA ASN A 136 -6.32 -6.20 -15.43
C ASN A 136 -6.28 -5.16 -16.55
N ARG A 137 -7.28 -4.30 -16.61
CA ARG A 137 -7.26 -3.11 -17.46
C ARG A 137 -6.92 -1.92 -16.61
N ILE A 138 -5.90 -1.15 -17.00
CA ILE A 138 -5.44 0.01 -16.23
C ILE A 138 -5.60 1.25 -17.09
N LEU A 139 -6.27 2.25 -16.53
CA LEU A 139 -6.34 3.60 -17.07
C LEU A 139 -5.87 4.56 -15.99
N TYR A 140 -4.88 5.38 -16.29
CA TYR A 140 -4.40 6.38 -15.34
C TYR A 140 -4.16 7.72 -16.02
N THR A 141 -4.31 8.80 -15.23
CA THR A 141 -3.90 10.15 -15.62
C THR A 141 -2.50 10.42 -15.07
N THR A 142 -1.72 11.23 -15.76
CA THR A 142 -0.43 11.69 -15.24
C THR A 142 0.07 12.94 -15.94
N HIS A 143 0.74 13.81 -15.16
CA HIS A 143 1.57 14.89 -15.68
C HIS A 143 3.06 14.53 -15.72
N SER A 144 3.42 13.33 -15.25
CA SER A 144 4.81 12.89 -15.19
C SER A 144 5.24 12.15 -16.46
N PRO A 145 6.29 12.62 -17.14
CA PRO A 145 6.85 11.91 -18.29
C PRO A 145 7.47 10.55 -17.94
N PHE A 146 7.78 10.32 -16.64
CA PHE A 146 8.39 9.06 -16.18
C PHE A 146 7.39 7.92 -16.01
N LEU A 147 6.08 8.22 -16.04
CA LEU A 147 5.01 7.24 -16.04
C LEU A 147 4.48 6.93 -17.46
N ILE A 148 4.95 7.65 -18.46
CA ILE A 148 4.60 7.37 -19.85
C ILE A 148 5.53 6.29 -20.37
N ASP A 149 4.96 5.19 -20.84
CA ASP A 149 5.71 4.13 -21.51
C ASP A 149 6.15 4.60 -22.90
N ALA A 150 7.43 4.92 -23.03
CA ALA A 150 8.03 5.42 -24.27
C ALA A 150 8.05 4.36 -25.38
N GLU A 151 8.00 3.08 -25.05
CA GLU A 151 7.98 1.99 -26.03
C GLU A 151 6.59 1.77 -26.62
N HIS A 152 5.54 2.20 -25.90
CA HIS A 152 4.15 2.02 -26.30
C HIS A 152 3.35 3.34 -26.28
N LEU A 153 3.88 4.39 -26.88
CA LEU A 153 3.22 5.72 -26.96
C LEU A 153 1.81 5.67 -27.55
N GLY A 154 1.52 4.69 -28.39
CA GLY A 154 0.16 4.47 -28.92
C GLY A 154 -0.91 4.23 -27.84
N ARG A 155 -0.52 3.92 -26.61
CA ARG A 155 -1.44 3.81 -25.46
C ARG A 155 -1.73 5.15 -24.80
N ALA A 156 -0.84 6.14 -24.97
CA ALA A 156 -1.01 7.46 -24.38
C ALA A 156 -2.06 8.29 -25.11
N ARG A 157 -2.71 9.17 -24.40
CA ARG A 157 -3.66 10.16 -24.93
C ARG A 157 -3.34 11.50 -24.31
N LYS A 158 -3.12 12.49 -25.16
CA LYS A 158 -2.96 13.88 -24.72
C LYS A 158 -4.34 14.46 -24.44
N VAL A 159 -4.50 15.00 -23.24
CA VAL A 159 -5.72 15.71 -22.83
C VAL A 159 -5.42 17.21 -22.79
N TYR A 160 -6.23 18.01 -23.47
CA TYR A 160 -6.06 19.46 -23.53
C TYR A 160 -7.40 20.18 -23.64
N VAL A 161 -7.40 21.44 -23.28
CA VAL A 161 -8.55 22.33 -23.47
C VAL A 161 -8.41 23.01 -24.82
N SER A 162 -9.39 22.84 -25.69
CA SER A 162 -9.45 23.49 -27.01
C SER A 162 -9.83 24.97 -26.90
N GLU A 163 -9.64 25.73 -27.96
CA GLU A 163 -9.93 27.18 -27.99
C GLU A 163 -11.37 27.56 -27.61
N ASN A 164 -12.31 26.68 -27.85
CA ASN A 164 -13.71 26.84 -27.46
C ASN A 164 -14.02 26.39 -26.03
N GLY A 165 -13.00 26.09 -25.20
CA GLY A 165 -13.14 25.70 -23.81
C GLY A 165 -13.55 24.23 -23.58
N THR A 166 -13.67 23.41 -24.61
CA THR A 166 -13.98 21.99 -24.46
C THR A 166 -12.71 21.15 -24.24
N THR A 167 -12.78 20.17 -23.33
CA THR A 167 -11.69 19.21 -23.12
C THR A 167 -11.71 18.18 -24.24
N LYS A 168 -10.55 17.92 -24.82
CA LYS A 168 -10.33 16.91 -25.86
C LYS A 168 -9.24 15.96 -25.46
N ALA A 169 -9.37 14.70 -25.88
CA ALA A 169 -8.33 13.67 -25.77
C ALA A 169 -8.00 13.18 -27.18
N THR A 170 -6.72 13.19 -27.54
CA THR A 170 -6.24 12.74 -28.85
C THR A 170 -5.14 11.69 -28.69
N PRO A 171 -5.04 10.69 -29.59
CA PRO A 171 -3.81 9.97 -29.80
C PRO A 171 -2.83 10.92 -30.49
N ASP A 172 -1.69 11.20 -29.89
CA ASP A 172 -0.58 11.86 -30.61
C ASP A 172 0.38 10.84 -31.14
#